data_863ac2a967462036ee7953ecce11f6a4
#
_entry.id   863ac2a967462036ee7953ecce11f6a4
#
_cell.length_a   1.000
_cell.length_b   1.000
_cell.length_c   1.000
_cell.angle_alpha   90.00
_cell.angle_beta   90.00
_cell.angle_gamma   90.00
#
_symmetry.space_group_name_H-M   'P 1'
#
loop_
_entity.id
_entity.type
_entity.pdbx_description
1 polymer ?
#
loop_
_entity_poly.entity_id
_entity_poly.type
_entity_poly.pdbx_seq_one_letter_code
_entity_poly.pdbx_strand_id
1 'polypeptide(L)'
;FTVTDANGKVVTTSEYMKNVYFEDVTTGDYLERRTNTFSAVENGTHKFKAYYLDWESDEVSVTAQNRKNYELFYRKVGVFKMTGTWCTYCPAMTSALKKVEELMPGRMVKMAFHSSSSSATDPFHLSQTSTIMGRFGASGFPTCIYDLKVMSIDRNVSAITVYYTNLR
;
A
#
# COMPACT_ATOMS: atom_id res chain seq x y z
N PHE A 1 -13.20 3.83 20.54
CA PHE A 1 -13.23 3.28 21.89
C PHE A 1 -13.33 4.38 22.94
N THR A 2 -14.09 4.13 23.98
CA THR A 2 -14.17 4.97 25.18
C THR A 2 -13.83 4.12 26.39
N VAL A 3 -12.87 4.55 27.19
CA VAL A 3 -12.48 3.88 28.43
C VAL A 3 -12.85 4.77 29.60
N THR A 4 -13.47 4.19 30.60
CA THR A 4 -13.82 4.85 31.88
C THR A 4 -13.09 4.15 33.01
N ASP A 5 -12.66 4.93 34.02
CA ASP A 5 -12.14 4.38 35.26
C ASP A 5 -13.27 3.85 36.18
N ALA A 6 -12.91 3.27 37.30
CA ALA A 6 -13.87 2.73 38.27
C ALA A 6 -14.85 3.77 38.84
N ASN A 7 -14.55 5.07 38.73
CA ASN A 7 -15.39 6.18 39.17
C ASN A 7 -16.26 6.73 38.01
N GLY A 8 -16.23 6.11 36.84
CA GLY A 8 -16.96 6.54 35.65
C GLY A 8 -16.32 7.72 34.90
N LYS A 9 -15.10 8.11 35.24
CA LYS A 9 -14.37 9.18 34.53
C LYS A 9 -13.81 8.65 33.23
N VAL A 10 -14.07 9.36 32.11
CA VAL A 10 -13.53 9.00 30.81
C VAL A 10 -12.03 9.32 30.74
N VAL A 11 -11.21 8.30 30.47
CA VAL A 11 -9.74 8.41 30.35
C VAL A 11 -9.25 8.45 28.90
N THR A 12 -10.13 8.30 27.92
CA THR A 12 -9.85 8.50 26.49
C THR A 12 -10.03 9.95 26.04
N THR A 13 -9.77 10.91 26.90
CA THR A 13 -9.71 12.34 26.56
C THR A 13 -8.29 12.74 26.19
N SER A 14 -8.14 13.87 25.50
CA SER A 14 -6.83 14.38 25.04
C SER A 14 -5.79 14.49 26.15
N GLU A 15 -6.21 14.76 27.37
CA GLU A 15 -5.34 14.89 28.55
C GLU A 15 -4.72 13.56 28.96
N TYR A 16 -5.51 12.47 28.92
CA TYR A 16 -5.09 11.16 29.41
C TYR A 16 -4.62 10.21 28.31
N MET A 17 -4.94 10.50 27.03
CA MET A 17 -4.62 9.63 25.88
C MET A 17 -3.13 9.32 25.71
N LYS A 18 -2.22 10.12 26.27
CA LYS A 18 -0.78 9.82 26.27
C LYS A 18 -0.42 8.54 27.04
N ASN A 19 -1.26 8.13 27.99
CA ASN A 19 -1.09 6.98 28.85
C ASN A 19 -2.07 5.85 28.54
N VAL A 20 -2.94 6.01 27.51
CA VAL A 20 -3.88 5.00 27.06
C VAL A 20 -3.35 4.39 25.78
N TYR A 21 -3.40 3.06 25.67
CA TYR A 21 -3.15 2.33 24.46
C TYR A 21 -4.07 1.13 24.36
N PHE A 22 -4.27 0.67 23.13
CA PHE A 22 -5.16 -0.43 22.81
C PHE A 22 -4.38 -1.52 22.09
N GLU A 23 -4.66 -2.75 22.45
CA GLU A 23 -4.14 -3.95 21.80
C GLU A 23 -5.29 -4.63 21.04
N ASP A 24 -5.05 -4.98 19.77
CA ASP A 24 -5.85 -5.97 19.08
C ASP A 24 -5.32 -7.35 19.49
N VAL A 25 -5.97 -7.97 20.46
CA VAL A 25 -5.59 -9.27 21.03
C VAL A 25 -5.68 -10.38 19.98
N THR A 26 -6.46 -10.17 18.90
CA THR A 26 -6.60 -11.13 17.80
C THR A 26 -5.32 -11.25 16.99
N THR A 27 -4.63 -10.13 16.78
CA THR A 27 -3.38 -10.08 15.99
C THR A 27 -2.14 -9.94 16.87
N GLY A 28 -2.29 -9.48 18.12
CA GLY A 28 -1.19 -9.13 18.99
C GLY A 28 -0.58 -7.75 18.69
N ASP A 29 -1.23 -6.96 17.85
CA ASP A 29 -0.75 -5.63 17.46
C ASP A 29 -1.34 -4.53 18.35
N TYR A 30 -0.56 -3.48 18.57
CA TYR A 30 -1.04 -2.27 19.24
C TYR A 30 -1.55 -1.24 18.25
N LEU A 31 -2.65 -0.57 18.56
CA LEU A 31 -3.11 0.56 17.80
C LEU A 31 -2.09 1.72 17.87
N GLU A 32 -2.15 2.60 16.88
CA GLU A 32 -1.30 3.78 16.84
C GLU A 32 -1.47 4.61 18.15
N ARG A 33 -0.35 5.10 18.66
CA ARG A 33 -0.35 5.89 19.91
C ARG A 33 -1.28 7.09 19.82
N ARG A 34 -2.00 7.37 20.91
CA ARG A 34 -2.94 8.49 21.04
C ARG A 34 -4.15 8.40 20.10
N THR A 35 -4.45 7.23 19.60
CA THR A 35 -5.69 6.98 18.88
C THR A 35 -6.60 6.07 19.72
N ASN A 36 -7.90 6.32 19.63
CA ASN A 36 -8.95 5.47 20.20
C ASN A 36 -9.90 4.98 19.11
N THR A 37 -9.44 4.99 17.85
CA THR A 37 -10.21 4.53 16.70
C THR A 37 -9.51 3.35 16.05
N PHE A 38 -10.28 2.40 15.57
CA PHE A 38 -9.82 1.25 14.81
C PHE A 38 -10.56 1.20 13.48
N SER A 39 -9.83 0.92 12.42
CA SER A 39 -10.38 0.67 11.10
C SER A 39 -9.93 -0.70 10.63
N ALA A 40 -10.83 -1.67 10.65
CA ALA A 40 -10.53 -3.01 10.20
C ALA A 40 -10.19 -3.04 8.71
N VAL A 41 -9.12 -3.75 8.37
CA VAL A 41 -8.72 -4.03 6.98
C VAL A 41 -9.39 -5.30 6.48
N GLU A 42 -9.67 -6.24 7.39
CA GLU A 42 -10.26 -7.53 7.09
C GLU A 42 -11.59 -7.73 7.84
N ASN A 43 -12.47 -8.54 7.24
CA ASN A 43 -13.68 -8.96 7.93
C ASN A 43 -13.35 -9.93 9.04
N GLY A 44 -14.08 -9.84 10.12
CA GLY A 44 -13.92 -10.78 11.23
C GLY A 44 -14.23 -10.15 12.56
N THR A 45 -14.07 -10.93 13.60
CA THR A 45 -14.18 -10.47 14.98
C THR A 45 -12.80 -10.15 15.51
N HIS A 46 -12.60 -8.90 15.87
CA HIS A 46 -11.41 -8.41 16.54
C HIS A 46 -11.70 -8.24 18.02
N LYS A 47 -10.74 -8.57 18.84
CA LYS A 47 -10.82 -8.47 20.29
C LYS A 47 -9.82 -7.44 20.78
N PHE A 48 -10.28 -6.53 21.60
CA PHE A 48 -9.46 -5.42 22.08
C PHE A 48 -9.38 -5.40 23.59
N LYS A 49 -8.21 -5.05 24.09
CA LYS A 49 -7.99 -4.61 25.47
C LYS A 49 -7.46 -3.18 25.46
N ALA A 50 -7.85 -2.42 26.45
CA ALA A 50 -7.31 -1.10 26.72
C ALA A 50 -6.42 -1.15 27.97
N TYR A 51 -5.34 -0.38 27.91
CA TYR A 51 -4.40 -0.23 29.03
C TYR A 51 -4.28 1.25 29.39
N TYR A 52 -4.33 1.50 30.68
CA TYR A 52 -4.10 2.83 31.26
C TYR A 52 -3.19 2.72 32.45
N LEU A 53 -1.95 3.20 32.34
CA LEU A 53 -0.90 2.99 33.34
C LEU A 53 -0.73 1.48 33.61
N ASP A 54 -0.90 1.05 34.86
CA ASP A 54 -0.76 -0.36 35.29
C ASP A 54 -2.11 -1.13 35.27
N TRP A 55 -3.17 -0.53 34.70
CA TRP A 55 -4.51 -1.11 34.65
C TRP A 55 -4.83 -1.61 33.24
N GLU A 56 -5.48 -2.76 33.17
CA GLU A 56 -6.05 -3.29 31.92
C GLU A 56 -7.57 -3.41 32.01
N SER A 57 -8.25 -3.27 30.89
CA SER A 57 -9.69 -3.48 30.76
C SER A 57 -10.04 -4.96 30.55
N ASP A 58 -11.32 -5.30 30.74
CA ASP A 58 -11.88 -6.49 30.14
C ASP A 58 -11.73 -6.48 28.60
N GLU A 59 -11.79 -7.66 28.01
CA GLU A 59 -11.74 -7.85 26.57
C GLU A 59 -13.08 -7.44 25.93
N VAL A 60 -13.03 -6.62 24.90
CA VAL A 60 -14.19 -6.20 24.11
C VAL A 60 -14.08 -6.73 22.69
N SER A 61 -15.12 -7.42 22.23
CA SER A 61 -15.19 -7.93 20.85
C SER A 61 -15.90 -6.95 19.94
N VAL A 62 -15.30 -6.69 18.76
CA VAL A 62 -15.87 -5.87 17.71
C VAL A 62 -15.89 -6.68 16.41
N THR A 63 -17.07 -6.81 15.80
CA THR A 63 -17.19 -7.49 14.51
C THR A 63 -17.07 -6.49 13.37
N ALA A 64 -16.02 -6.64 12.59
CA ALA A 64 -15.81 -5.88 11.36
C ALA A 64 -16.52 -6.57 10.21
N GLN A 65 -17.39 -5.86 9.52
CA GLN A 65 -18.08 -6.32 8.32
C GLN A 65 -17.77 -5.39 7.16
N ASN A 66 -17.39 -5.97 6.02
CA ASN A 66 -17.25 -5.21 4.78
C ASN A 66 -18.56 -4.55 4.40
N ARG A 67 -18.58 -3.25 4.37
CA ARG A 67 -19.61 -2.55 3.61
C ARG A 67 -19.34 -2.80 2.12
N LYS A 68 -20.38 -3.14 1.35
CA LYS A 68 -20.26 -3.37 -0.11
C LYS A 68 -19.45 -2.30 -0.86
N ASN A 69 -19.36 -1.10 -0.32
CA ASN A 69 -18.67 0.04 -0.91
C ASN A 69 -17.18 0.13 -0.52
N TYR A 70 -16.70 -0.66 0.45
CA TYR A 70 -15.30 -0.60 0.87
C TYR A 70 -14.36 -1.16 -0.19
N GLU A 71 -14.77 -2.18 -0.94
CA GLU A 71 -14.02 -2.74 -2.06
C GLU A 71 -13.80 -1.72 -3.20
N LEU A 72 -14.67 -0.70 -3.31
CA LEU A 72 -14.58 0.35 -4.32
C LEU A 72 -13.48 1.38 -4.01
N PHE A 73 -13.02 1.47 -2.77
CA PHE A 73 -12.10 2.50 -2.30
C PHE A 73 -10.73 1.98 -1.86
N TYR A 74 -10.38 0.75 -2.19
CA TYR A 74 -9.03 0.28 -1.91
C TYR A 74 -8.00 0.95 -2.81
N ARG A 75 -6.86 1.25 -2.22
CA ARG A 75 -5.76 1.88 -2.94
C ARG A 75 -5.19 0.97 -4.02
N LYS A 76 -4.99 1.50 -5.21
CA LYS A 76 -4.24 0.87 -6.29
C LYS A 76 -2.88 1.55 -6.44
N VAL A 77 -1.88 0.77 -6.75
CA VAL A 77 -0.55 1.29 -7.08
C VAL A 77 -0.50 1.60 -8.57
N GLY A 78 -0.18 2.83 -8.91
CA GLY A 78 0.10 3.24 -10.28
C GLY A 78 1.48 2.75 -10.72
N VAL A 79 1.54 1.99 -11.80
CA VAL A 79 2.79 1.47 -12.37
C VAL A 79 3.02 2.09 -13.75
N PHE A 80 3.98 2.97 -13.83
CA PHE A 80 4.40 3.66 -15.06
C PHE A 80 5.59 2.92 -15.64
N LYS A 81 5.36 2.07 -16.64
CA LYS A 81 6.41 1.28 -17.28
C LYS A 81 6.95 1.99 -18.50
N MET A 82 8.20 2.40 -18.46
CA MET A 82 8.95 2.88 -19.63
C MET A 82 9.40 1.71 -20.47
N THR A 83 9.04 1.70 -21.76
CA THR A 83 9.21 0.54 -22.63
C THR A 83 9.42 0.96 -24.09
N GLY A 84 9.72 -0.02 -24.94
CA GLY A 84 9.79 0.12 -26.39
C GLY A 84 9.69 -1.25 -27.04
N THR A 85 9.13 -1.30 -28.26
CA THR A 85 9.00 -2.54 -29.05
C THR A 85 10.36 -3.15 -29.42
N TRP A 86 11.38 -2.31 -29.48
CA TRP A 86 12.78 -2.68 -29.75
C TRP A 86 13.53 -3.17 -28.49
N CYS A 87 12.95 -3.05 -27.31
CA CYS A 87 13.63 -3.30 -26.03
C CYS A 87 13.65 -4.78 -25.68
N THR A 88 14.81 -5.42 -25.81
CA THR A 88 15.01 -6.86 -25.55
C THR A 88 14.64 -7.30 -24.13
N TYR A 89 14.86 -6.46 -23.13
CA TYR A 89 14.61 -6.79 -21.73
C TYR A 89 13.21 -6.41 -21.23
N CYS A 90 12.45 -5.65 -22.01
CA CYS A 90 11.13 -5.18 -21.61
C CYS A 90 10.08 -6.30 -21.44
N PRO A 91 10.12 -7.40 -22.22
CA PRO A 91 9.22 -8.53 -22.01
C PRO A 91 9.36 -9.20 -20.63
N ALA A 92 10.58 -9.30 -20.10
CA ALA A 92 10.81 -9.89 -18.79
C ALA A 92 10.10 -9.09 -17.66
N MET A 93 10.19 -7.76 -17.68
CA MET A 93 9.48 -6.89 -16.75
C MET A 93 7.96 -6.98 -16.93
N THR A 94 7.48 -7.08 -18.16
CA THR A 94 6.04 -7.26 -18.44
C THR A 94 5.53 -8.56 -17.82
N SER A 95 6.26 -9.65 -17.98
CA SER A 95 5.91 -10.96 -17.43
C SER A 95 5.92 -10.94 -15.89
N ALA A 96 6.90 -10.28 -15.29
CA ALA A 96 6.97 -10.14 -13.84
C ALA A 96 5.80 -9.31 -13.29
N LEU A 97 5.47 -8.18 -13.91
CA LEU A 97 4.31 -7.36 -13.53
C LEU A 97 2.98 -8.11 -13.66
N LYS A 98 2.85 -8.95 -14.71
CA LYS A 98 1.67 -9.79 -14.88
C LYS A 98 1.53 -10.80 -13.75
N LYS A 99 2.62 -11.47 -13.36
CA LYS A 99 2.60 -12.40 -12.22
C LYS A 99 2.28 -11.71 -10.89
N VAL A 100 2.79 -10.51 -10.65
CA VAL A 100 2.44 -9.74 -9.44
C VAL A 100 0.96 -9.36 -9.45
N GLU A 101 0.38 -9.03 -10.61
CA GLU A 101 -1.05 -8.78 -10.73
C GLU A 101 -1.91 -10.03 -10.49
N GLU A 102 -1.45 -11.19 -10.94
CA GLU A 102 -2.10 -12.48 -10.65
C GLU A 102 -2.10 -12.81 -9.15
N LEU A 103 -1.03 -12.45 -8.44
CA LEU A 103 -0.92 -12.61 -6.97
C LEU A 103 -1.78 -11.60 -6.20
N MET A 104 -2.00 -10.41 -6.77
CA MET A 104 -2.72 -9.31 -6.15
C MET A 104 -3.72 -8.68 -7.13
N PRO A 105 -4.82 -9.38 -7.47
CA PRO A 105 -5.75 -8.95 -8.49
C PRO A 105 -6.39 -7.59 -8.20
N GLY A 106 -6.48 -6.76 -9.23
CA GLY A 106 -7.14 -5.45 -9.16
C GLY A 106 -6.41 -4.38 -8.34
N ARG A 107 -5.21 -4.66 -7.82
CA ARG A 107 -4.44 -3.74 -6.97
C ARG A 107 -3.47 -2.85 -7.72
N MET A 108 -3.28 -3.08 -9.02
CA MET A 108 -2.39 -2.31 -9.88
C MET A 108 -3.14 -1.58 -11.00
N VAL A 109 -2.66 -0.38 -11.34
CA VAL A 109 -3.01 0.31 -12.59
C VAL A 109 -1.73 0.45 -13.38
N LYS A 110 -1.63 -0.32 -14.48
CA LYS A 110 -0.42 -0.35 -15.33
C LYS A 110 -0.59 0.56 -16.52
N MET A 111 0.41 1.40 -16.76
CA MET A 111 0.51 2.27 -17.91
C MET A 111 1.86 2.01 -18.58
N ALA A 112 1.85 1.82 -19.90
CA ALA A 112 3.07 1.66 -20.69
C ALA A 112 3.37 2.94 -21.49
N PHE A 113 4.56 3.48 -21.27
CA PHE A 113 5.07 4.66 -21.96
C PHE A 113 6.12 4.20 -22.95
N HIS A 114 5.78 4.23 -24.22
CA HIS A 114 6.65 3.79 -25.29
C HIS A 114 7.59 4.90 -25.75
N SER A 115 8.83 4.53 -26.07
CA SER A 115 9.82 5.42 -26.65
C SER A 115 10.51 4.76 -27.83
N SER A 116 10.86 5.54 -28.84
CA SER A 116 11.79 5.12 -29.89
C SER A 116 13.23 5.15 -29.36
N SER A 117 14.12 4.37 -29.96
CA SER A 117 15.55 4.47 -29.74
C SER A 117 16.22 5.23 -30.93
N SER A 118 17.52 5.47 -30.81
CA SER A 118 18.30 6.05 -31.89
C SER A 118 18.35 5.16 -33.16
N SER A 119 18.13 3.85 -33.01
CA SER A 119 18.23 2.85 -34.04
C SER A 119 16.91 2.20 -34.45
N ALA A 120 15.82 2.44 -33.72
CA ALA A 120 14.54 1.80 -33.99
C ALA A 120 13.36 2.69 -33.62
N THR A 121 12.43 2.85 -34.54
CA THR A 121 11.17 3.58 -34.29
C THR A 121 10.15 2.67 -33.62
N ASP A 122 9.52 3.17 -32.57
CA ASP A 122 8.40 2.50 -31.90
C ASP A 122 7.09 3.07 -32.45
N PRO A 123 6.17 2.25 -32.97
CA PRO A 123 4.88 2.74 -33.49
C PRO A 123 3.97 3.32 -32.42
N PHE A 124 4.22 3.01 -31.14
CA PHE A 124 3.48 3.54 -29.99
C PHE A 124 4.24 4.65 -29.25
N HIS A 125 5.26 5.22 -29.90
CA HIS A 125 6.10 6.26 -29.30
C HIS A 125 5.28 7.42 -28.75
N LEU A 126 5.56 7.78 -27.48
CA LEU A 126 5.03 8.94 -26.83
C LEU A 126 6.17 9.93 -26.53
N SER A 127 6.11 11.12 -27.12
CA SER A 127 7.16 12.14 -27.01
C SER A 127 7.44 12.56 -25.57
N GLN A 128 6.43 12.52 -24.67
CA GLN A 128 6.55 12.84 -23.27
C GLN A 128 7.30 11.80 -22.44
N THR A 129 7.54 10.59 -22.98
CA THR A 129 8.24 9.52 -22.28
C THR A 129 9.62 9.95 -21.80
N SER A 130 10.38 10.64 -22.64
CA SER A 130 11.71 11.16 -22.29
C SER A 130 11.68 12.20 -21.17
N THR A 131 10.68 13.08 -21.20
CA THR A 131 10.48 14.09 -20.16
C THR A 131 10.14 13.44 -18.81
N ILE A 132 9.26 12.44 -18.81
CA ILE A 132 8.92 11.68 -17.60
C ILE A 132 10.15 10.94 -17.08
N MET A 133 10.87 10.24 -17.93
CA MET A 133 12.11 9.54 -17.55
C MET A 133 13.12 10.49 -16.92
N GLY A 134 13.37 11.66 -17.53
CA GLY A 134 14.31 12.65 -17.03
C GLY A 134 13.93 13.17 -15.63
N ARG A 135 12.64 13.37 -15.36
CA ARG A 135 12.15 13.82 -14.02
C ARG A 135 12.45 12.81 -12.91
N PHE A 136 12.52 11.53 -13.22
CA PHE A 136 12.80 10.47 -12.26
C PHE A 136 14.24 9.94 -12.35
N GLY A 137 15.09 10.54 -13.17
CA GLY A 137 16.47 10.09 -13.36
C GLY A 137 16.57 8.73 -14.04
N ALA A 138 15.54 8.29 -14.75
CA ALA A 138 15.55 7.03 -15.49
C ALA A 138 16.38 7.17 -16.77
N SER A 139 17.40 6.32 -16.94
CA SER A 139 18.36 6.38 -18.05
C SER A 139 18.28 5.17 -18.97
N GLY A 140 17.39 4.20 -18.72
CA GLY A 140 17.33 2.96 -19.49
C GLY A 140 15.98 2.30 -19.54
N PHE A 141 15.90 1.24 -20.35
CA PHE A 141 14.70 0.43 -20.55
C PHE A 141 14.96 -1.05 -20.22
N PRO A 142 14.01 -1.76 -19.59
CA PRO A 142 12.79 -1.21 -19.01
C PRO A 142 13.07 -0.46 -17.70
N THR A 143 12.24 0.53 -17.39
CA THR A 143 12.17 1.16 -16.08
C THR A 143 10.71 1.20 -15.65
N CYS A 144 10.42 0.90 -14.39
CA CYS A 144 9.12 1.14 -13.79
C CYS A 144 9.22 2.23 -12.72
N ILE A 145 8.19 3.07 -12.66
CA ILE A 145 7.99 4.06 -11.61
C ILE A 145 6.68 3.71 -10.92
N TYR A 146 6.74 3.44 -9.62
CA TYR A 146 5.62 3.02 -8.80
C TYR A 146 5.08 4.21 -8.01
N ASP A 147 3.82 4.56 -8.19
CA ASP A 147 3.13 5.70 -7.55
C ASP A 147 3.90 7.02 -7.63
N LEU A 148 4.73 7.20 -8.65
CA LEU A 148 5.62 8.35 -8.80
C LEU A 148 6.58 8.57 -7.61
N LYS A 149 6.87 7.51 -6.83
CA LYS A 149 7.70 7.55 -5.63
C LYS A 149 8.94 6.68 -5.71
N VAL A 150 8.81 5.49 -6.26
CA VAL A 150 9.89 4.51 -6.35
C VAL A 150 10.15 4.19 -7.79
N MET A 151 11.41 4.32 -8.22
CA MET A 151 11.87 3.89 -9.54
C MET A 151 12.69 2.61 -9.41
N SER A 152 12.47 1.66 -10.31
CA SER A 152 13.26 0.42 -10.38
C SER A 152 13.39 -0.11 -11.80
N ILE A 153 14.50 -0.78 -12.04
CA ILE A 153 14.79 -1.56 -13.27
C ILE A 153 14.63 -3.07 -13.03
N ASP A 154 14.19 -3.46 -11.83
CA ASP A 154 14.03 -4.87 -11.47
C ASP A 154 12.96 -5.56 -12.33
N ARG A 155 13.29 -6.78 -12.76
CA ARG A 155 12.50 -7.60 -13.68
C ARG A 155 12.05 -8.91 -13.04
N ASN A 156 12.13 -9.00 -11.73
CA ASN A 156 11.72 -10.20 -10.97
C ASN A 156 10.52 -9.92 -10.07
N VAL A 157 9.72 -10.96 -9.86
CA VAL A 157 8.46 -10.88 -9.11
C VAL A 157 8.68 -10.45 -7.67
N SER A 158 9.72 -10.98 -7.01
CA SER A 158 9.98 -10.71 -5.58
C SER A 158 10.26 -9.23 -5.33
N ALA A 159 11.16 -8.62 -6.11
CA ALA A 159 11.47 -7.19 -5.97
C ALA A 159 10.25 -6.30 -6.26
N ILE A 160 9.51 -6.59 -7.33
CA ILE A 160 8.30 -5.83 -7.67
C ILE A 160 7.25 -5.96 -6.58
N THR A 161 7.08 -7.13 -5.98
CA THR A 161 6.16 -7.35 -4.87
C THR A 161 6.54 -6.50 -3.65
N VAL A 162 7.82 -6.39 -3.33
CA VAL A 162 8.30 -5.53 -2.23
C VAL A 162 7.94 -4.06 -2.47
N TYR A 163 8.23 -3.53 -3.68
CA TYR A 163 7.87 -2.14 -4.02
C TYR A 163 6.37 -1.91 -3.91
N TYR A 164 5.58 -2.84 -4.42
CA TYR A 164 4.14 -2.79 -4.33
C TYR A 164 3.66 -2.80 -2.88
N THR A 165 4.16 -3.70 -2.05
CA THR A 165 3.75 -3.84 -0.65
C THR A 165 4.07 -2.60 0.17
N ASN A 166 5.23 -1.99 -0.06
CA ASN A 166 5.66 -0.78 0.66
C ASN A 166 4.88 0.49 0.27
N LEU A 167 4.17 0.46 -0.86
CA LEU A 167 3.37 1.60 -1.34
C LEU A 167 1.87 1.45 -1.06
N ARG A 168 1.47 0.35 -0.50
CA ARG A 168 0.09 -0.04 -0.20
C ARG A 168 -0.54 0.66 1.01
#